data_fc489730ec94d4fe9da14632758660b9
#
_entry.id   fc489730ec94d4fe9da14632758660b9
#
_cell.length_a   1.000
_cell.length_b   1.000
_cell.length_c   1.000
_cell.angle_alpha   90.00
_cell.angle_beta   90.00
_cell.angle_gamma   90.00
#
_symmetry.space_group_name_H-M   'P 1'
#
loop_
_entity.id
_entity.type
_entity.pdbx_description
1 polymer ?
#
loop_
_entity_poly.entity_id
_entity_poly.type
_entity_poly.pdbx_seq_one_letter_code
_entity_poly.pdbx_strand_id
1 'polypeptide(L)'
;YQGQKCSACSRVIIVDSAHDLFLERLIESTRTLVIGDVMDPATDFGPVIDAKAATEINRYIDIGKKEGKLELAQPIPEGLAEKTGRDYIAPHIFSGITRDHIIAQEEIFGPVLAVMRVKDFDEALEVANATEYKLTGAVYSRKPSNLDKARREFRVGNLYLNRGSTGALVGRQPFGGFGMSGVGSKAGGCDYLLQFVEPRAICENTMRRGFAPGL
;
A
#
# COMPACT_ATOMS: atom_id res chain seq x y z
N TYR A 1 6.14 -2.56 -11.57
CA TYR A 1 6.48 -1.19 -11.13
C TYR A 1 7.46 -1.17 -9.95
N GLN A 2 8.20 -2.27 -9.70
CA GLN A 2 9.30 -2.36 -8.73
C GLN A 2 8.94 -1.90 -7.30
N GLY A 3 7.67 -2.08 -6.90
CA GLY A 3 7.18 -1.58 -5.61
C GLY A 3 7.02 -0.04 -5.54
N GLN A 4 7.34 0.68 -6.60
CA GLN A 4 7.24 2.14 -6.68
C GLN A 4 5.81 2.59 -7.01
N LYS A 5 4.87 2.21 -6.15
CA LYS A 5 3.46 2.49 -6.28
C LYS A 5 2.85 2.67 -4.89
N CYS A 6 2.07 3.72 -4.68
CA CYS A 6 1.47 4.03 -3.37
C CYS A 6 0.61 2.88 -2.79
N SER A 7 0.06 2.02 -3.66
CA SER A 7 -0.74 0.85 -3.25
C SER A 7 0.05 -0.47 -3.31
N ALA A 8 1.36 -0.43 -3.54
CA ALA A 8 2.20 -1.64 -3.48
C ALA A 8 2.24 -2.19 -2.06
N CYS A 9 2.31 -3.53 -1.95
CA CYS A 9 2.40 -4.20 -0.67
C CYS A 9 3.80 -4.01 -0.07
N SER A 10 3.90 -3.27 1.03
CA SER A 10 5.14 -3.07 1.79
C SER A 10 5.23 -3.96 3.03
N ARG A 11 4.09 -4.38 3.58
CA ARG A 11 3.99 -5.17 4.81
C ARG A 11 3.07 -6.35 4.60
N VAL A 12 3.52 -7.54 4.99
CA VAL A 12 2.71 -8.75 5.06
C VAL A 12 2.67 -9.22 6.51
N ILE A 13 1.47 -9.27 7.07
CA ILE A 13 1.22 -9.68 8.45
C ILE A 13 0.56 -11.06 8.41
N ILE A 14 1.19 -12.06 9.00
CA ILE A 14 0.81 -13.45 8.86
C ILE A 14 0.59 -14.06 10.24
N VAL A 15 -0.58 -14.69 10.43
CA VAL A 15 -0.86 -15.43 11.65
C VAL A 15 0.08 -16.63 11.79
N ASP A 16 0.47 -16.93 13.02
CA ASP A 16 1.46 -17.98 13.36
C ASP A 16 1.24 -19.30 12.64
N SER A 17 0.02 -19.77 12.63
CA SER A 17 -0.35 -21.06 12.02
C SER A 17 -0.15 -21.14 10.50
N ALA A 18 0.00 -20.01 9.81
CA ALA A 18 0.19 -19.95 8.37
C ALA A 18 1.59 -19.42 7.98
N HIS A 19 2.34 -18.86 8.94
CA HIS A 19 3.53 -18.07 8.68
C HIS A 19 4.59 -18.82 7.88
N ASP A 20 5.04 -19.96 8.36
CA ASP A 20 6.22 -20.63 7.79
C ASP A 20 5.96 -21.12 6.36
N LEU A 21 4.81 -21.77 6.14
CA LEU A 21 4.41 -22.22 4.81
C LEU A 21 4.19 -21.04 3.84
N PHE A 22 3.63 -19.94 4.33
CA PHE A 22 3.41 -18.76 3.50
C PHE A 22 4.73 -18.12 3.12
N LEU A 23 5.66 -17.95 4.07
CA LEU A 23 6.97 -17.35 3.84
C LEU A 23 7.79 -18.18 2.84
N GLU A 24 7.81 -19.50 2.99
CA GLU A 24 8.45 -20.41 2.03
C GLU A 24 7.91 -20.20 0.61
N ARG A 25 6.60 -20.25 0.44
CA ARG A 25 5.94 -20.06 -0.87
C ARG A 25 6.17 -18.66 -1.44
N LEU A 26 6.18 -17.64 -0.60
CA LEU A 26 6.47 -16.27 -1.01
C LEU A 26 7.87 -16.14 -1.58
N ILE A 27 8.87 -16.71 -0.88
CA ILE A 27 10.27 -16.71 -1.33
C ILE A 27 10.39 -17.45 -2.68
N GLU A 28 9.86 -18.67 -2.78
CA GLU A 28 9.93 -19.45 -4.01
C GLU A 28 9.21 -18.75 -5.18
N SER A 29 8.03 -18.20 -4.95
CA SER A 29 7.32 -17.43 -5.97
C SER A 29 8.08 -16.16 -6.39
N THR A 30 8.75 -15.48 -5.46
CA THR A 30 9.54 -14.30 -5.80
C THR A 30 10.78 -14.66 -6.61
N ARG A 31 11.40 -15.80 -6.36
CA ARG A 31 12.55 -16.31 -7.13
C ARG A 31 12.24 -16.56 -8.61
N THR A 32 10.98 -16.81 -8.97
CA THR A 32 10.59 -17.03 -10.37
C THR A 32 10.49 -15.75 -11.18
N LEU A 33 10.54 -14.57 -10.54
CA LEU A 33 10.47 -13.29 -11.25
C LEU A 33 11.72 -13.07 -12.08
N VAL A 34 11.54 -12.78 -13.36
CA VAL A 34 12.62 -12.49 -14.31
C VAL A 34 12.97 -11.00 -14.23
N ILE A 35 14.18 -10.70 -13.76
CA ILE A 35 14.72 -9.34 -13.74
C ILE A 35 15.43 -9.10 -15.08
N GLY A 36 15.05 -8.04 -15.80
CA GLY A 36 15.57 -7.81 -17.14
C GLY A 36 15.26 -6.44 -17.73
N ASP A 37 15.61 -6.31 -19.00
CA ASP A 37 15.27 -5.14 -19.81
C ASP A 37 13.76 -5.12 -20.06
N VAL A 38 13.12 -3.97 -19.81
CA VAL A 38 11.66 -3.79 -19.98
C VAL A 38 11.21 -3.89 -21.45
N MET A 39 12.13 -3.86 -22.39
CA MET A 39 11.85 -4.10 -23.81
C MET A 39 11.70 -5.59 -24.14
N ASP A 40 12.12 -6.48 -23.25
CA ASP A 40 11.91 -7.91 -23.37
C ASP A 40 10.55 -8.31 -22.74
N PRO A 41 9.61 -8.87 -23.51
CA PRO A 41 8.31 -9.31 -22.99
C PRO A 41 8.39 -10.40 -21.89
N ALA A 42 9.52 -11.09 -21.76
CA ALA A 42 9.75 -12.08 -20.72
C ALA A 42 10.14 -11.45 -19.37
N THR A 43 10.40 -10.15 -19.33
CA THR A 43 10.78 -9.43 -18.10
C THR A 43 9.58 -9.16 -17.21
N ASP A 44 9.60 -9.67 -15.99
CA ASP A 44 8.63 -9.35 -14.96
C ASP A 44 9.01 -8.08 -14.18
N PHE A 45 10.32 -7.83 -14.04
CA PHE A 45 10.86 -6.86 -13.10
C PHE A 45 11.97 -6.00 -13.73
N GLY A 46 11.70 -4.71 -13.93
CA GLY A 46 12.62 -3.77 -14.58
C GLY A 46 13.42 -2.91 -13.58
N PRO A 47 14.01 -1.78 -14.05
CA PRO A 47 14.77 -0.84 -13.22
C PRO A 47 13.86 0.01 -12.34
N VAL A 48 14.43 0.59 -11.28
CA VAL A 48 13.80 1.69 -10.53
C VAL A 48 13.86 2.98 -11.32
N ILE A 49 13.08 3.99 -10.88
CA ILE A 49 12.88 5.20 -11.68
C ILE A 49 14.17 6.00 -11.95
N ASP A 50 15.04 6.12 -10.95
CA ASP A 50 16.30 6.86 -11.04
C ASP A 50 17.31 6.46 -9.95
N ALA A 51 18.53 7.00 -10.05
CA ALA A 51 19.63 6.74 -9.12
C ALA A 51 19.34 7.25 -7.69
N LYS A 52 18.54 8.32 -7.53
CA LYS A 52 18.15 8.81 -6.21
C LYS A 52 17.25 7.79 -5.51
N ALA A 53 16.26 7.25 -6.21
CA ALA A 53 15.42 6.19 -5.70
C ALA A 53 16.24 4.96 -5.35
N ALA A 54 17.19 4.54 -6.21
CA ALA A 54 18.08 3.43 -5.93
C ALA A 54 18.90 3.64 -4.64
N THR A 55 19.44 4.84 -4.44
CA THR A 55 20.18 5.20 -3.23
C THR A 55 19.33 5.09 -1.97
N GLU A 56 18.12 5.67 -1.98
CA GLU A 56 17.21 5.62 -0.84
C GLU A 56 16.74 4.20 -0.54
N ILE A 57 16.37 3.42 -1.56
CA ILE A 57 15.95 2.03 -1.36
C ILE A 57 17.09 1.20 -0.74
N ASN A 58 18.33 1.37 -1.21
CA ASN A 58 19.49 0.69 -0.66
C ASN A 58 19.71 1.06 0.81
N ARG A 59 19.52 2.34 1.20
CA ARG A 59 19.57 2.76 2.60
C ARG A 59 18.58 1.98 3.47
N TYR A 60 17.33 1.81 3.00
CA TYR A 60 16.34 0.99 3.73
C TYR A 60 16.66 -0.50 3.74
N ILE A 61 17.25 -1.04 2.67
CA ILE A 61 17.75 -2.42 2.66
C ILE A 61 18.79 -2.62 3.74
N ASP A 62 19.71 -1.66 3.92
CA ASP A 62 20.74 -1.74 4.97
C ASP A 62 20.16 -1.55 6.38
N ILE A 63 19.09 -0.79 6.54
CA ILE A 63 18.32 -0.74 7.79
C ILE A 63 17.63 -2.10 8.03
N GLY A 64 16.96 -2.65 7.03
CA GLY A 64 16.28 -3.94 7.13
C GLY A 64 17.19 -5.09 7.53
N LYS A 65 18.45 -5.10 7.05
CA LYS A 65 19.46 -6.09 7.47
C LYS A 65 19.83 -6.01 8.96
N LYS A 66 19.61 -4.85 9.59
CA LYS A 66 19.86 -4.66 11.02
C LYS A 66 18.62 -4.95 11.87
N GLU A 67 17.43 -4.74 11.31
CA GLU A 67 16.16 -4.89 12.01
C GLU A 67 15.57 -6.30 11.95
N GLY A 68 15.88 -7.06 10.88
CA GLY A 68 15.32 -8.38 10.68
C GLY A 68 16.25 -9.34 9.96
N LYS A 69 15.70 -10.48 9.61
CA LYS A 69 16.42 -11.51 8.84
C LYS A 69 16.15 -11.32 7.35
N LEU A 70 17.19 -11.13 6.55
CA LEU A 70 17.09 -11.14 5.10
C LEU A 70 16.84 -12.58 4.60
N GLU A 71 15.63 -12.85 4.13
CA GLU A 71 15.23 -14.17 3.61
C GLU A 71 15.50 -14.31 2.10
N LEU A 72 15.38 -13.22 1.36
CA LEU A 72 15.66 -13.17 -0.07
C LEU A 72 16.27 -11.82 -0.45
N ALA A 73 17.35 -11.88 -1.18
CA ALA A 73 17.85 -10.82 -2.06
C ALA A 73 18.10 -11.48 -3.42
N GLN A 74 17.24 -11.25 -4.38
CA GLN A 74 17.38 -11.88 -5.70
C GLN A 74 18.58 -11.27 -6.44
N PRO A 75 19.40 -12.05 -7.15
CA PRO A 75 20.53 -11.51 -7.91
C PRO A 75 20.03 -10.70 -9.13
N ILE A 76 20.74 -9.61 -9.41
CA ILE A 76 20.57 -8.85 -10.65
C ILE A 76 21.46 -9.51 -11.71
N PRO A 77 20.97 -9.77 -12.94
CA PRO A 77 21.78 -10.29 -14.03
C PRO A 77 23.03 -9.44 -14.31
N GLU A 78 24.18 -10.10 -14.46
CA GLU A 78 25.45 -9.43 -14.73
C GLU A 78 25.39 -8.60 -16.03
N GLY A 79 25.97 -7.40 -16.02
CA GLY A 79 26.00 -6.49 -17.15
C GLY A 79 24.66 -5.84 -17.52
N LEU A 80 23.58 -6.13 -16.81
CA LEU A 80 22.25 -5.58 -17.14
C LEU A 80 22.18 -4.05 -16.94
N ALA A 81 22.75 -3.55 -15.85
CA ALA A 81 22.76 -2.12 -15.53
C ALA A 81 23.60 -1.34 -16.59
N GLU A 82 24.77 -1.85 -16.94
CA GLU A 82 25.65 -1.26 -17.94
C GLU A 82 25.00 -1.26 -19.34
N LYS A 83 24.37 -2.39 -19.71
CA LYS A 83 23.69 -2.54 -21.00
C LYS A 83 22.52 -1.55 -21.16
N THR A 84 21.79 -1.32 -20.10
CA THR A 84 20.56 -0.50 -20.15
C THR A 84 20.78 0.95 -19.71
N GLY A 85 21.89 1.25 -19.02
CA GLY A 85 22.16 2.55 -18.40
C GLY A 85 21.16 2.87 -17.28
N ARG A 86 20.62 1.86 -16.58
CA ARG A 86 19.57 2.00 -15.57
C ARG A 86 19.96 1.34 -14.24
N ASP A 87 19.37 1.84 -13.16
CA ASP A 87 19.57 1.30 -11.82
C ASP A 87 18.52 0.22 -11.52
N TYR A 88 19.00 -0.94 -11.09
CA TYR A 88 18.16 -2.09 -10.72
C TYR A 88 18.27 -2.35 -9.22
N ILE A 89 17.14 -2.53 -8.58
CA ILE A 89 17.06 -3.05 -7.20
C ILE A 89 16.21 -4.32 -7.27
N ALA A 90 16.78 -5.43 -6.91
CA ALA A 90 16.06 -6.71 -6.90
C ALA A 90 15.07 -6.79 -5.73
N PRO A 91 14.07 -7.67 -5.76
CA PRO A 91 13.20 -7.94 -4.63
C PRO A 91 13.98 -8.39 -3.39
N HIS A 92 13.67 -7.74 -2.25
CA HIS A 92 14.17 -8.07 -0.93
C HIS A 92 13.03 -8.45 0.00
N ILE A 93 13.14 -9.56 0.70
CA ILE A 93 12.17 -10.02 1.69
C ILE A 93 12.87 -10.13 3.05
N PHE A 94 12.34 -9.42 4.04
CA PHE A 94 12.80 -9.45 5.42
C PHE A 94 11.74 -10.09 6.31
N SER A 95 12.13 -11.06 7.14
CA SER A 95 11.32 -11.66 8.20
C SER A 95 11.77 -11.22 9.59
N GLY A 96 11.00 -11.59 10.61
CA GLY A 96 11.29 -11.17 11.99
C GLY A 96 11.07 -9.68 12.24
N ILE A 97 10.38 -9.02 11.34
CA ILE A 97 10.05 -7.60 11.46
C ILE A 97 8.90 -7.40 12.45
N THR A 98 9.04 -6.41 13.31
CA THR A 98 7.99 -5.96 14.24
C THR A 98 7.35 -4.65 13.76
N ARG A 99 6.23 -4.29 14.37
CA ARG A 99 5.52 -3.05 14.02
C ARG A 99 6.31 -1.77 14.27
N ASP A 100 7.32 -1.82 15.14
CA ASP A 100 8.10 -0.65 15.56
C ASP A 100 9.39 -0.47 14.74
N HIS A 101 9.69 -1.39 13.84
CA HIS A 101 10.84 -1.30 12.96
C HIS A 101 10.65 -0.23 11.86
N ILE A 102 11.73 0.43 11.48
CA ILE A 102 11.73 1.51 10.48
C ILE A 102 11.17 1.04 9.15
N ILE A 103 11.60 -0.14 8.66
CA ILE A 103 11.10 -0.68 7.39
C ILE A 103 9.63 -1.12 7.42
N ALA A 104 9.01 -1.17 8.63
CA ALA A 104 7.59 -1.41 8.79
C ALA A 104 6.78 -0.12 8.92
N GLN A 105 7.41 1.00 9.28
CA GLN A 105 6.73 2.28 9.54
C GLN A 105 6.91 3.30 8.42
N GLU A 106 8.06 3.33 7.76
CA GLU A 106 8.37 4.32 6.74
C GLU A 106 8.08 3.80 5.32
N GLU A 107 7.75 4.72 4.41
CA GLU A 107 7.49 4.40 3.00
C GLU A 107 8.80 4.28 2.23
N ILE A 108 9.18 3.06 1.86
CA ILE A 108 10.44 2.78 1.12
C ILE A 108 10.30 3.13 -0.38
N PHE A 109 9.13 2.93 -0.93
CA PHE A 109 8.82 3.12 -2.37
C PHE A 109 9.75 2.32 -3.29
N GLY A 110 9.94 1.04 -2.94
CA GLY A 110 10.85 0.11 -3.62
C GLY A 110 10.48 -1.35 -3.38
N PRO A 111 11.25 -2.29 -3.95
CA PRO A 111 10.97 -3.72 -3.90
C PRO A 111 11.45 -4.37 -2.59
N VAL A 112 11.01 -3.83 -1.48
CA VAL A 112 11.35 -4.29 -0.14
C VAL A 112 10.07 -4.68 0.58
N LEU A 113 10.01 -5.90 1.10
CA LEU A 113 8.86 -6.44 1.78
C LEU A 113 9.20 -6.82 3.22
N ALA A 114 8.47 -6.25 4.17
CA ALA A 114 8.53 -6.57 5.59
C ALA A 114 7.50 -7.64 5.94
N VAL A 115 7.96 -8.80 6.42
CA VAL A 115 7.11 -9.91 6.85
C VAL A 115 7.07 -9.98 8.37
N MET A 116 5.85 -9.90 8.92
CA MET A 116 5.58 -9.90 10.35
C MET A 116 4.78 -11.14 10.74
N ARG A 117 5.18 -11.78 11.84
CA ARG A 117 4.49 -12.90 12.44
C ARG A 117 3.66 -12.43 13.62
N VAL A 118 2.40 -12.83 13.69
CA VAL A 118 1.49 -12.51 14.78
C VAL A 118 0.76 -13.76 15.26
N LYS A 119 0.32 -13.77 16.51
CA LYS A 119 -0.30 -14.94 17.13
C LYS A 119 -1.68 -15.28 16.54
N ASP A 120 -2.48 -14.24 16.25
CA ASP A 120 -3.87 -14.40 15.81
C ASP A 120 -4.33 -13.21 14.93
N PHE A 121 -5.61 -13.26 14.51
CA PHE A 121 -6.20 -12.25 13.66
C PHE A 121 -6.42 -10.90 14.36
N ASP A 122 -6.59 -10.91 15.66
CA ASP A 122 -6.80 -9.67 16.44
C ASP A 122 -5.51 -8.88 16.51
N GLU A 123 -4.41 -9.54 16.81
CA GLU A 123 -3.08 -8.93 16.75
C GLU A 123 -2.72 -8.50 15.31
N ALA A 124 -3.13 -9.27 14.29
CA ALA A 124 -2.92 -8.86 12.89
C ALA A 124 -3.57 -7.51 12.58
N LEU A 125 -4.79 -7.28 13.06
CA LEU A 125 -5.49 -6.00 12.88
C LEU A 125 -4.84 -4.87 13.70
N GLU A 126 -4.39 -5.15 14.92
CA GLU A 126 -3.66 -4.19 15.74
C GLU A 126 -2.38 -3.74 15.02
N VAL A 127 -1.55 -4.67 14.58
CA VAL A 127 -0.31 -4.39 13.85
C VAL A 127 -0.58 -3.67 12.53
N ALA A 128 -1.62 -4.09 11.79
CA ALA A 128 -2.00 -3.46 10.53
C ALA A 128 -2.40 -1.99 10.71
N ASN A 129 -3.08 -1.67 11.80
CA ASN A 129 -3.50 -0.31 12.14
C ASN A 129 -2.39 0.56 12.75
N ALA A 130 -1.31 -0.04 13.25
CA ALA A 130 -0.21 0.64 13.94
C ALA A 130 0.76 1.32 12.96
N THR A 131 0.24 2.21 12.12
CA THR A 131 1.02 3.04 11.18
C THR A 131 0.28 4.34 10.91
N GLU A 132 1.01 5.39 10.56
CA GLU A 132 0.45 6.68 10.13
C GLU A 132 -0.09 6.61 8.69
N TYR A 133 0.43 5.70 7.87
CA TYR A 133 0.00 5.49 6.48
C TYR A 133 -1.17 4.51 6.42
N LYS A 134 -2.30 4.96 5.85
CA LYS A 134 -3.57 4.23 5.81
C LYS A 134 -4.25 4.33 4.44
N LEU A 135 -3.48 4.05 3.38
CA LEU A 135 -4.00 4.16 2.01
C LEU A 135 -4.79 2.91 1.62
N THR A 136 -4.11 1.78 1.50
CA THR A 136 -4.73 0.51 1.10
C THR A 136 -4.36 -0.61 2.06
N GLY A 137 -5.26 -1.58 2.18
CA GLY A 137 -5.00 -2.82 2.89
C GLY A 137 -5.82 -3.96 2.31
N ALA A 138 -5.30 -5.17 2.41
CA ALA A 138 -6.00 -6.38 2.01
C ALA A 138 -6.02 -7.39 3.15
N VAL A 139 -7.14 -8.10 3.28
CA VAL A 139 -7.31 -9.19 4.24
C VAL A 139 -7.70 -10.45 3.49
N TYR A 140 -6.99 -11.52 3.73
CA TYR A 140 -7.29 -12.85 3.21
C TYR A 140 -7.71 -13.75 4.35
N SER A 141 -8.95 -14.21 4.34
CA SER A 141 -9.48 -15.15 5.33
C SER A 141 -10.64 -15.95 4.76
N ARG A 142 -10.72 -17.24 5.11
CA ARG A 142 -11.89 -18.08 4.83
C ARG A 142 -12.96 -17.96 5.92
N LYS A 143 -12.64 -17.36 7.08
CA LYS A 143 -13.56 -17.20 8.21
C LYS A 143 -14.37 -15.90 8.02
N PRO A 144 -15.70 -15.96 7.81
CA PRO A 144 -16.53 -14.78 7.59
C PRO A 144 -16.44 -13.75 8.73
N SER A 145 -16.38 -14.20 9.99
CA SER A 145 -16.27 -13.32 11.15
C SER A 145 -14.97 -12.47 11.14
N ASN A 146 -13.86 -13.00 10.58
CA ASN A 146 -12.64 -12.21 10.42
C ASN A 146 -12.82 -11.11 9.37
N LEU A 147 -13.51 -11.42 8.27
CA LEU A 147 -13.80 -10.43 7.23
C LEU A 147 -14.74 -9.34 7.75
N ASP A 148 -15.76 -9.72 8.55
CA ASP A 148 -16.67 -8.75 9.18
C ASP A 148 -15.97 -7.89 10.23
N LYS A 149 -15.06 -8.47 11.00
CA LYS A 149 -14.21 -7.72 11.93
C LYS A 149 -13.31 -6.74 11.18
N ALA A 150 -12.67 -7.16 10.09
CA ALA A 150 -11.83 -6.29 9.26
C ALA A 150 -12.62 -5.10 8.68
N ARG A 151 -13.86 -5.30 8.23
CA ARG A 151 -14.72 -4.19 7.74
C ARG A 151 -14.93 -3.10 8.79
N ARG A 152 -15.02 -3.47 10.05
CA ARG A 152 -15.28 -2.52 11.15
C ARG A 152 -14.01 -1.89 11.71
N GLU A 153 -12.92 -2.66 11.77
CA GLU A 153 -11.76 -2.32 12.59
C GLU A 153 -10.50 -1.99 11.78
N PHE A 154 -10.36 -2.48 10.53
CA PHE A 154 -9.18 -2.16 9.73
C PHE A 154 -9.29 -0.76 9.10
N ARG A 155 -8.51 0.18 9.61
CA ARG A 155 -8.56 1.61 9.28
C ARG A 155 -7.66 1.95 8.10
N VAL A 156 -8.13 1.64 6.89
CA VAL A 156 -7.49 2.03 5.62
C VAL A 156 -8.53 2.63 4.68
N GLY A 157 -8.10 3.51 3.79
CA GLY A 157 -9.01 4.18 2.86
C GLY A 157 -9.62 3.24 1.83
N ASN A 158 -8.86 2.29 1.31
CA ASN A 158 -9.34 1.23 0.44
C ASN A 158 -9.06 -0.13 1.08
N LEU A 159 -10.09 -0.77 1.60
CA LEU A 159 -10.03 -2.12 2.14
C LEU A 159 -10.45 -3.15 1.10
N TYR A 160 -9.60 -4.12 0.87
CA TYR A 160 -9.83 -5.24 -0.04
C TYR A 160 -9.94 -6.56 0.73
N LEU A 161 -10.98 -7.34 0.44
CA LEU A 161 -11.22 -8.63 1.09
C LEU A 161 -11.07 -9.75 0.07
N ASN A 162 -10.15 -10.69 0.36
CA ASN A 162 -9.80 -11.83 -0.50
C ASN A 162 -9.41 -11.43 -1.94
N ARG A 163 -8.76 -10.29 -2.09
CA ARG A 163 -8.18 -9.83 -3.37
C ARG A 163 -6.98 -8.93 -3.11
N GLY A 164 -6.18 -8.68 -4.15
CA GLY A 164 -5.02 -7.77 -4.08
C GLY A 164 -5.40 -6.34 -3.72
N SER A 165 -4.49 -5.63 -3.06
CA SER A 165 -4.65 -4.26 -2.58
C SER A 165 -4.44 -3.18 -3.65
N THR A 166 -4.29 -3.57 -4.91
CA THR A 166 -4.05 -2.67 -6.05
C THR A 166 -5.19 -2.72 -7.07
N GLY A 167 -5.18 -1.82 -8.06
CA GLY A 167 -6.11 -1.86 -9.19
C GLY A 167 -7.46 -1.22 -8.89
N ALA A 168 -7.49 -0.13 -8.11
CA ALA A 168 -8.69 0.70 -7.98
C ALA A 168 -9.06 1.33 -9.34
N LEU A 169 -10.35 1.29 -9.68
CA LEU A 169 -10.89 1.86 -10.90
C LEU A 169 -11.74 3.09 -10.57
N VAL A 170 -11.52 4.18 -11.30
CA VAL A 170 -12.30 5.42 -11.19
C VAL A 170 -13.80 5.12 -11.33
N GLY A 171 -14.61 5.69 -10.46
CA GLY A 171 -16.06 5.48 -10.42
C GLY A 171 -16.53 4.14 -9.83
N ARG A 172 -15.60 3.16 -9.64
CA ARG A 172 -15.92 1.87 -9.01
C ARG A 172 -15.34 1.73 -7.61
N GLN A 173 -14.06 2.06 -7.47
CA GLN A 173 -13.38 2.08 -6.17
C GLN A 173 -12.75 3.47 -6.00
N PRO A 174 -13.49 4.43 -5.43
CA PRO A 174 -12.92 5.74 -5.08
C PRO A 174 -11.65 5.55 -4.25
N PHE A 175 -10.58 6.27 -4.61
CA PHE A 175 -9.24 6.01 -4.09
C PHE A 175 -8.74 7.15 -3.20
N GLY A 176 -8.29 6.80 -2.01
CA GLY A 176 -7.71 7.74 -1.06
C GLY A 176 -7.58 7.11 0.32
N GLY A 177 -6.69 7.68 1.15
CA GLY A 177 -6.36 7.15 2.47
C GLY A 177 -6.97 7.90 3.64
N PHE A 178 -6.48 7.53 4.81
CA PHE A 178 -6.67 8.24 6.09
C PHE A 178 -5.30 8.62 6.67
N GLY A 179 -5.28 9.45 7.69
CA GLY A 179 -4.03 9.88 8.35
C GLY A 179 -3.09 10.56 7.37
N MET A 180 -1.84 10.14 7.32
CA MET A 180 -0.83 10.68 6.38
C MET A 180 -1.08 10.31 4.91
N SER A 181 -2.00 9.38 4.65
CA SER A 181 -2.31 8.94 3.28
C SER A 181 -3.51 9.67 2.65
N GLY A 182 -4.08 10.67 3.29
CA GLY A 182 -5.13 11.51 2.71
C GLY A 182 -6.19 11.97 3.68
N VAL A 183 -6.99 12.91 3.21
CA VAL A 183 -8.12 13.52 3.93
C VAL A 183 -9.32 13.68 2.99
N GLY A 184 -10.51 13.88 3.57
CA GLY A 184 -11.74 14.17 2.82
C GLY A 184 -12.24 13.04 1.93
N SER A 185 -12.98 13.42 0.89
CA SER A 185 -13.59 12.49 -0.05
C SER A 185 -12.56 11.80 -0.93
N LYS A 186 -12.86 10.56 -1.31
CA LYS A 186 -11.97 9.74 -2.11
C LYS A 186 -11.99 10.15 -3.58
N ALA A 187 -10.82 10.27 -4.21
CA ALA A 187 -10.68 10.60 -5.63
C ALA A 187 -11.45 9.61 -6.52
N GLY A 188 -12.18 10.13 -7.50
CA GLY A 188 -13.05 9.34 -8.37
C GLY A 188 -14.36 8.89 -7.71
N GLY A 189 -14.69 9.40 -6.51
CA GLY A 189 -15.99 9.25 -5.86
C GLY A 189 -16.97 10.33 -6.29
N CYS A 190 -18.28 10.05 -6.18
CA CYS A 190 -19.34 10.99 -6.56
C CYS A 190 -19.37 12.26 -5.68
N ASP A 191 -18.88 12.17 -4.46
CA ASP A 191 -18.79 13.24 -3.47
C ASP A 191 -17.47 14.02 -3.50
N TYR A 192 -16.54 13.65 -4.40
CA TYR A 192 -15.19 14.26 -4.45
C TYR A 192 -15.24 15.76 -4.71
N LEU A 193 -16.13 16.22 -5.58
CA LEU A 193 -16.25 17.63 -5.92
C LEU A 193 -16.82 18.50 -4.79
N LEU A 194 -17.52 17.91 -3.82
CA LEU A 194 -18.13 18.65 -2.71
C LEU A 194 -17.07 19.37 -1.84
N GLN A 195 -15.86 18.86 -1.79
CA GLN A 195 -14.76 19.50 -1.03
C GLN A 195 -14.19 20.76 -1.71
N PHE A 196 -14.58 21.07 -2.95
CA PHE A 196 -14.15 22.24 -3.73
C PHE A 196 -15.25 23.30 -3.88
N VAL A 197 -16.40 23.12 -3.22
CA VAL A 197 -17.53 24.03 -3.31
C VAL A 197 -17.99 24.47 -1.92
N GLU A 198 -18.52 25.68 -1.85
CA GLU A 198 -19.11 26.21 -0.63
C GLU A 198 -20.65 26.16 -0.73
N PRO A 199 -21.35 25.63 0.28
CA PRO A 199 -22.80 25.65 0.31
C PRO A 199 -23.31 27.08 0.50
N ARG A 200 -24.32 27.48 -0.28
CA ARG A 200 -24.99 28.77 -0.18
C ARG A 200 -26.47 28.57 0.04
N ALA A 201 -26.98 29.13 1.12
CA ALA A 201 -28.41 29.21 1.34
C ALA A 201 -28.97 30.51 0.73
N ILE A 202 -30.06 30.40 -0.03
CA ILE A 202 -30.78 31.54 -0.63
C ILE A 202 -32.22 31.46 -0.17
N CYS A 203 -32.66 32.53 0.51
CA CYS A 203 -34.06 32.67 0.91
C CYS A 203 -34.64 33.89 0.22
N GLU A 204 -35.73 33.72 -0.50
CA GLU A 204 -36.46 34.79 -1.17
C GLU A 204 -37.84 34.95 -0.55
N ASN A 205 -38.24 36.19 -0.24
CA ASN A 205 -39.61 36.50 0.08
C ASN A 205 -40.38 36.66 -1.23
N THR A 206 -41.23 35.69 -1.55
CA THR A 206 -42.04 35.70 -2.79
C THR A 206 -43.25 36.66 -2.74
N MET A 207 -43.56 37.21 -1.57
CA MET A 207 -44.54 38.29 -1.43
C MET A 207 -43.95 39.61 -1.89
N ARG A 208 -43.79 39.80 -3.19
CA ARG A 208 -43.10 40.90 -3.88
C ARG A 208 -43.50 42.33 -3.51
N ARG A 209 -44.45 42.51 -2.60
CA ARG A 209 -44.87 43.81 -2.10
C ARG A 209 -44.13 44.28 -0.85
N GLY A 210 -43.12 43.55 -0.42
CA GLY A 210 -42.48 43.80 0.85
C GLY A 210 -43.44 43.67 2.03
N PHE A 211 -42.92 43.51 3.22
CA PHE A 211 -43.66 43.60 4.45
C PHE A 211 -43.67 45.09 4.87
N ALA A 212 -44.49 45.91 4.22
CA ALA A 212 -44.80 47.24 4.71
C ALA A 212 -46.25 47.23 5.24
N PRO A 213 -46.48 46.99 6.53
CA PRO A 213 -47.81 47.12 7.08
C PRO A 213 -48.17 48.61 7.10
N GLY A 214 -49.15 48.99 6.33
CA GLY A 214 -49.77 50.31 6.46
C GLY A 214 -49.21 51.41 5.55
N LEU A 215 -49.03 51.17 4.26
CA LEU A 215 -49.10 52.20 3.23
C LEU A 215 -50.31 51.94 2.34
#